data_c731106332574afa9bf1aa8913e12a0d
#
_entry.id   c731106332574afa9bf1aa8913e12a0d
#
_cell.length_a   1.000
_cell.length_b   1.000
_cell.length_c   1.000
_cell.angle_alpha   90.00
_cell.angle_beta   90.00
_cell.angle_gamma   90.00
#
_symmetry.space_group_name_H-M   'P 1'
#
loop_
_entity.id
_entity.type
_entity.pdbx_description
1 polymer ?
#
loop_
_entity_poly.entity_id
_entity_poly.type
_entity_poly.pdbx_seq_one_letter_code
_entity_poly.pdbx_strand_id
1 'polypeptide(L)'
;MTDLAAKYTAVMLKAGLTGEKEEIPFEELYFSEKVAKLQKAIEVADWQGDTTSGTANLSKYDGLNKIIAAATAINGNPSGITIATGVTAANVIGILTGMAELMSEDIMDADDLKLFVGMDTFLKYQKAIADGNYFHYVVDGGYTSELPLIGFPNVTVCATPGLSGLNTGNCYLMRASNVYVGVDLPGEESNDVRSWYDDNDRIYKVTMAFRRGVNVAFPDQVVEFLLA
;
A
#
# COMPACT_ATOMS: atom_id res chain seq x y z
N MET A 1 -11.28 11.82 22.25
CA MET A 1 -10.99 13.26 22.33
C MET A 1 -9.67 13.61 23.01
N THR A 2 -9.29 12.94 24.09
CA THR A 2 -8.06 13.21 24.86
C THR A 2 -6.75 13.13 24.05
N ASP A 3 -6.62 12.21 23.13
CA ASP A 3 -5.39 12.01 22.32
C ASP A 3 -5.17 13.15 21.29
N LEU A 4 -6.25 13.66 20.71
CA LEU A 4 -6.20 14.76 19.75
C LEU A 4 -5.85 16.09 20.41
N ALA A 5 -6.39 16.34 21.61
CA ALA A 5 -6.05 17.52 22.38
C ALA A 5 -4.57 17.53 22.79
N ALA A 6 -4.01 16.37 23.17
CA ALA A 6 -2.59 16.25 23.50
C ALA A 6 -1.69 16.52 22.28
N LYS A 7 -2.06 16.02 21.10
CA LYS A 7 -1.33 16.27 19.84
C LYS A 7 -1.39 17.74 19.43
N TYR A 8 -2.56 18.38 19.53
CA TYR A 8 -2.72 19.80 19.28
C TYR A 8 -1.84 20.64 20.21
N THR A 9 -1.85 20.34 21.51
CA THR A 9 -0.99 21.01 22.48
C THR A 9 0.50 20.82 22.17
N ALA A 10 0.91 19.64 21.72
CA ALA A 10 2.28 19.37 21.31
C ALA A 10 2.71 20.18 20.07
N VAL A 11 1.82 20.33 19.09
CA VAL A 11 2.06 21.13 17.87
C VAL A 11 2.17 22.61 18.23
N MET A 12 1.28 23.13 19.07
CA MET A 12 1.31 24.52 19.55
C MET A 12 2.56 24.84 20.37
N LEU A 13 3.00 23.90 21.22
CA LEU A 13 4.25 24.01 21.97
C LEU A 13 5.47 24.07 21.04
N LYS A 14 5.49 23.25 20.00
CA LYS A 14 6.57 23.24 19.00
C LYS A 14 6.62 24.56 18.21
N ALA A 15 5.47 25.07 17.76
CA ALA A 15 5.36 26.35 17.07
C ALA A 15 5.82 27.52 17.97
N GLY A 16 5.45 27.51 19.27
CA GLY A 16 5.91 28.49 20.23
C GLY A 16 7.41 28.47 20.46
N LEU A 17 8.07 27.31 20.43
CA LEU A 17 9.51 27.13 20.56
C LEU A 17 10.30 27.60 19.32
N THR A 18 9.73 27.51 18.13
CA THR A 18 10.35 27.95 16.88
C THR A 18 10.13 29.43 16.56
N GLY A 19 9.36 30.15 17.42
CA GLY A 19 9.05 31.57 17.22
C GLY A 19 8.03 31.86 16.13
N GLU A 20 7.52 30.84 15.47
CA GLU A 20 6.42 30.93 14.49
C GLU A 20 5.09 30.97 15.25
N LYS A 21 4.53 32.17 15.37
CA LYS A 21 3.21 32.38 16.02
C LYS A 21 2.04 32.16 15.04
N GLU A 22 2.12 31.25 14.09
CA GLU A 22 0.94 30.85 13.33
C GLU A 22 0.07 29.97 14.21
N GLU A 23 -1.09 30.48 14.58
CA GLU A 23 -2.16 29.68 15.19
C GLU A 23 -2.65 28.69 14.15
N ILE A 24 -2.16 27.45 14.22
CA ILE A 24 -2.72 26.36 13.41
C ILE A 24 -4.11 26.07 13.98
N PRO A 25 -5.19 26.31 13.21
CA PRO A 25 -6.54 26.06 13.69
C PRO A 25 -6.68 24.58 14.08
N PHE A 26 -7.26 24.32 15.24
CA PHE A 26 -7.53 22.93 15.68
C PHE A 26 -8.30 22.13 14.63
N GLU A 27 -9.19 22.78 13.92
CA GLU A 27 -9.98 22.22 12.85
C GLU A 27 -9.11 21.70 11.72
N GLU A 28 -8.11 22.45 11.26
CA GLU A 28 -7.19 22.05 10.19
C GLU A 28 -6.38 20.80 10.59
N LEU A 29 -5.85 20.76 11.81
CA LEU A 29 -5.15 19.60 12.34
C LEU A 29 -6.07 18.38 12.43
N TYR A 30 -7.32 18.56 12.86
CA TYR A 30 -8.29 17.50 12.94
C TYR A 30 -8.63 16.92 11.55
N PHE A 31 -8.85 17.81 10.56
CA PHE A 31 -9.12 17.40 9.20
C PHE A 31 -7.95 16.66 8.58
N SER A 32 -6.75 17.18 8.69
CA SER A 32 -5.55 16.54 8.14
C SER A 32 -5.34 15.11 8.69
N GLU A 33 -5.55 14.90 9.98
CA GLU A 33 -5.50 13.55 10.57
C GLU A 33 -6.61 12.62 10.05
N LYS A 34 -7.82 13.13 9.85
CA LYS A 34 -8.93 12.33 9.31
C LYS A 34 -8.70 11.97 7.86
N VAL A 35 -8.23 12.91 7.05
CA VAL A 35 -7.88 12.66 5.64
C VAL A 35 -6.75 11.63 5.53
N ALA A 36 -5.70 11.75 6.33
CA ALA A 36 -4.61 10.79 6.34
C ALA A 36 -5.07 9.37 6.73
N LYS A 37 -5.97 9.24 7.70
CA LYS A 37 -6.57 7.94 8.07
C LYS A 37 -7.45 7.38 6.95
N LEU A 38 -8.20 8.24 6.27
CA LEU A 38 -9.04 7.84 5.14
C LEU A 38 -8.18 7.34 3.97
N GLN A 39 -7.15 8.09 3.59
CA GLN A 39 -6.21 7.68 2.52
C GLN A 39 -5.61 6.31 2.80
N LYS A 40 -5.18 6.08 4.04
CA LYS A 40 -4.67 4.78 4.48
C LYS A 40 -5.73 3.66 4.38
N ALA A 41 -6.97 3.95 4.76
CA ALA A 41 -8.07 2.99 4.65
C ALA A 41 -8.44 2.68 3.19
N ILE A 42 -8.38 3.68 2.31
CA ILE A 42 -8.59 3.52 0.87
C ILE A 42 -7.49 2.63 0.27
N GLU A 43 -6.22 2.89 0.58
CA GLU A 43 -5.12 2.06 0.09
C GLU A 43 -5.25 0.60 0.52
N VAL A 44 -5.65 0.36 1.77
CA VAL A 44 -5.92 -1.00 2.25
C VAL A 44 -7.11 -1.62 1.50
N ALA A 45 -8.18 -0.86 1.23
CA ALA A 45 -9.33 -1.33 0.49
C ALA A 45 -9.01 -1.60 -0.99
N ASP A 46 -8.15 -0.81 -1.63
CA ASP A 46 -7.69 -1.04 -3.00
C ASP A 46 -7.00 -2.41 -3.16
N TRP A 47 -6.29 -2.86 -2.14
CA TRP A 47 -5.62 -4.16 -2.15
C TRP A 47 -6.49 -5.28 -1.57
N GLN A 48 -7.09 -5.08 -0.41
CA GLN A 48 -7.73 -6.12 0.41
C GLN A 48 -9.26 -6.05 0.40
N GLY A 49 -9.85 -5.16 -0.41
CA GLY A 49 -11.30 -5.04 -0.51
C GLY A 49 -11.96 -6.36 -0.91
N ASP A 50 -13.08 -6.66 -0.26
CA ASP A 50 -13.88 -7.84 -0.54
C ASP A 50 -15.35 -7.57 -0.19
N THR A 51 -16.19 -7.48 -1.22
CA THR A 51 -17.63 -7.23 -1.10
C THR A 51 -18.37 -8.31 -0.31
N THR A 52 -17.77 -9.49 -0.16
CA THR A 52 -18.33 -10.60 0.65
C THR A 52 -17.85 -10.55 2.11
N SER A 53 -16.89 -9.67 2.44
CA SER A 53 -16.36 -9.52 3.79
C SER A 53 -17.38 -8.86 4.73
N GLY A 54 -17.45 -9.32 5.95
CA GLY A 54 -18.22 -8.67 7.03
C GLY A 54 -17.57 -7.38 7.58
N THR A 55 -16.37 -7.02 7.10
CA THR A 55 -15.62 -5.86 7.60
C THR A 55 -16.08 -4.58 6.90
N ALA A 56 -16.66 -3.64 7.63
CA ALA A 56 -17.36 -2.47 7.09
C ALA A 56 -16.52 -1.60 6.14
N ASN A 57 -15.21 -1.48 6.36
CA ASN A 57 -14.33 -0.65 5.52
C ASN A 57 -13.83 -1.39 4.27
N LEU A 58 -13.80 -2.72 4.26
CA LEU A 58 -13.33 -3.54 3.17
C LEU A 58 -14.44 -4.06 2.25
N SER A 59 -15.72 -3.96 2.68
CA SER A 59 -16.87 -4.50 1.94
C SER A 59 -17.44 -3.56 0.87
N LYS A 60 -16.76 -2.47 0.53
CA LYS A 60 -17.30 -1.45 -0.39
C LYS A 60 -17.11 -1.82 -1.85
N TYR A 61 -15.99 -2.39 -2.20
CA TYR A 61 -15.63 -2.87 -3.54
C TYR A 61 -14.58 -3.98 -3.43
N ASP A 62 -14.43 -4.74 -4.51
CA ASP A 62 -13.41 -5.79 -4.57
C ASP A 62 -12.04 -5.18 -4.87
N GLY A 63 -11.05 -5.52 -4.06
CA GLY A 63 -9.67 -5.08 -4.20
C GLY A 63 -8.85 -5.94 -5.14
N LEU A 64 -7.62 -5.50 -5.41
CA LEU A 64 -6.70 -6.17 -6.34
C LEU A 64 -6.44 -7.63 -5.97
N ASN A 65 -6.26 -7.96 -4.69
CA ASN A 65 -6.06 -9.35 -4.25
C ASN A 65 -7.17 -10.28 -4.73
N LYS A 66 -8.42 -9.87 -4.56
CA LYS A 66 -9.58 -10.68 -4.96
C LYS A 66 -9.74 -10.75 -6.46
N ILE A 67 -9.51 -9.64 -7.17
CA ILE A 67 -9.60 -9.56 -8.62
C ILE A 67 -8.53 -10.44 -9.28
N ILE A 68 -7.28 -10.37 -8.82
CA ILE A 68 -6.17 -11.17 -9.35
C ILE A 68 -6.39 -12.66 -9.06
N ALA A 69 -6.78 -13.02 -7.83
CA ALA A 69 -7.07 -14.40 -7.45
C ALA A 69 -8.24 -15.01 -8.23
N ALA A 70 -9.21 -14.21 -8.68
CA ALA A 70 -10.32 -14.66 -9.53
C ALA A 70 -9.95 -14.78 -11.03
N ALA A 71 -8.82 -14.22 -11.42
CA ALA A 71 -8.33 -14.17 -12.79
C ALA A 71 -7.30 -15.27 -13.08
N THR A 72 -6.75 -15.28 -14.29
CA THR A 72 -5.73 -16.26 -14.72
C THR A 72 -4.30 -15.74 -14.50
N ALA A 73 -4.00 -15.29 -13.30
CA ALA A 73 -2.64 -14.88 -12.95
C ALA A 73 -1.65 -16.07 -12.94
N ILE A 74 -0.38 -15.78 -13.17
CA ILE A 74 0.69 -16.78 -13.14
C ILE A 74 0.99 -17.10 -11.68
N ASN A 75 0.92 -18.38 -11.30
CA ASN A 75 1.27 -18.81 -9.95
C ASN A 75 2.79 -18.74 -9.74
N GLY A 76 3.22 -17.76 -8.99
CA GLY A 76 4.63 -17.50 -8.63
C GLY A 76 5.12 -18.27 -7.41
N ASN A 77 4.36 -19.23 -6.88
CA ASN A 77 4.79 -20.04 -5.75
C ASN A 77 5.88 -21.04 -6.17
N PRO A 78 7.15 -20.80 -5.83
CA PRO A 78 8.22 -21.69 -6.27
C PRO A 78 8.08 -23.07 -5.61
N SER A 79 8.29 -24.11 -6.42
CA SER A 79 8.24 -25.51 -5.97
C SER A 79 9.15 -25.74 -4.76
N GLY A 80 8.56 -26.04 -3.60
CA GLY A 80 9.28 -26.36 -2.35
C GLY A 80 9.21 -25.33 -1.24
N ILE A 81 8.63 -24.14 -1.46
CA ILE A 81 8.33 -23.22 -0.35
C ILE A 81 6.92 -23.53 0.13
N THR A 82 6.84 -24.18 1.28
CA THR A 82 5.58 -24.45 1.95
C THR A 82 5.14 -23.20 2.73
N ILE A 83 3.89 -22.86 2.61
CA ILE A 83 3.18 -21.79 3.29
C ILE A 83 3.38 -21.80 4.82
N ALA A 84 3.59 -22.97 5.40
CA ALA A 84 3.82 -23.16 6.83
C ALA A 84 5.06 -22.42 7.39
N THR A 85 6.04 -22.09 6.55
CA THR A 85 7.25 -21.37 6.96
C THR A 85 7.14 -19.86 6.82
N GLY A 86 6.19 -19.36 6.06
CA GLY A 86 6.03 -17.94 5.78
C GLY A 86 7.22 -17.31 5.03
N VAL A 87 7.12 -16.03 4.75
CA VAL A 87 8.24 -15.25 4.19
C VAL A 87 9.20 -14.89 5.33
N THR A 88 10.47 -15.24 5.17
CA THR A 88 11.57 -14.96 6.12
C THR A 88 12.70 -14.24 5.40
N ALA A 89 13.63 -13.64 6.13
CA ALA A 89 14.82 -13.05 5.52
C ALA A 89 15.70 -14.06 4.76
N ALA A 90 15.63 -15.35 5.11
CA ALA A 90 16.40 -16.39 4.44
C ALA A 90 15.82 -16.83 3.08
N ASN A 91 14.49 -16.76 2.91
CA ASN A 91 13.81 -17.25 1.70
C ASN A 91 13.27 -16.13 0.80
N VAL A 92 13.16 -14.91 1.29
CA VAL A 92 12.53 -13.78 0.57
C VAL A 92 13.20 -13.51 -0.79
N ILE A 93 14.53 -13.52 -0.86
CA ILE A 93 15.25 -13.30 -2.13
C ILE A 93 14.88 -14.40 -3.12
N GLY A 94 14.91 -15.67 -2.71
CA GLY A 94 14.55 -16.80 -3.57
C GLY A 94 13.09 -16.75 -4.05
N ILE A 95 12.15 -16.29 -3.21
CA ILE A 95 10.75 -16.10 -3.59
C ILE A 95 10.64 -15.02 -4.67
N LEU A 96 11.21 -13.83 -4.40
CA LEU A 96 11.05 -12.67 -5.29
C LEU A 96 11.78 -12.89 -6.63
N THR A 97 12.96 -13.51 -6.63
CA THR A 97 13.67 -13.86 -7.87
C THR A 97 12.95 -14.96 -8.64
N GLY A 98 12.40 -15.97 -7.94
CA GLY A 98 11.59 -17.02 -8.59
C GLY A 98 10.32 -16.48 -9.25
N MET A 99 9.68 -15.47 -8.66
CA MET A 99 8.56 -14.76 -9.32
C MET A 99 9.03 -14.03 -10.59
N ALA A 100 10.20 -13.39 -10.54
CA ALA A 100 10.75 -12.69 -11.70
C ALA A 100 11.12 -13.64 -12.86
N GLU A 101 11.57 -14.86 -12.55
CA GLU A 101 11.86 -15.89 -13.55
C GLU A 101 10.60 -16.42 -14.27
N LEU A 102 9.43 -16.32 -13.63
CA LEU A 102 8.14 -16.74 -14.19
C LEU A 102 7.42 -15.65 -14.97
N MET A 103 8.02 -14.47 -15.06
CA MET A 103 7.45 -13.34 -15.79
C MET A 103 7.23 -13.66 -17.27
N SER A 104 6.11 -13.18 -17.83
CA SER A 104 5.84 -13.31 -19.25
C SER A 104 6.90 -12.63 -20.10
N GLU A 105 7.32 -13.27 -21.20
CA GLU A 105 8.29 -12.71 -22.16
C GLU A 105 7.83 -11.36 -22.73
N ASP A 106 6.51 -11.14 -22.83
CA ASP A 106 5.92 -9.91 -23.38
C ASP A 106 6.19 -8.66 -22.56
N ILE A 107 6.57 -8.82 -21.27
CA ILE A 107 6.78 -7.71 -20.36
C ILE A 107 8.20 -7.61 -19.80
N MET A 108 9.09 -8.55 -20.18
CA MET A 108 10.44 -8.61 -19.61
C MET A 108 11.29 -7.37 -19.86
N ASP A 109 11.04 -6.63 -20.94
CA ASP A 109 11.76 -5.42 -21.33
C ASP A 109 11.06 -4.12 -20.87
N ALA A 110 9.96 -4.25 -20.11
CA ALA A 110 9.21 -3.08 -19.65
C ALA A 110 9.95 -2.33 -18.52
N ASP A 111 9.93 -1.00 -18.60
CA ASP A 111 10.59 -0.12 -17.62
C ASP A 111 9.76 0.07 -16.34
N ASP A 112 8.48 -0.30 -16.35
CA ASP A 112 7.51 -0.07 -15.28
C ASP A 112 7.18 -1.32 -14.46
N LEU A 113 8.09 -2.30 -14.46
CA LEU A 113 7.95 -3.52 -13.68
C LEU A 113 8.10 -3.26 -12.19
N LYS A 114 7.04 -3.56 -11.44
CA LYS A 114 7.03 -3.41 -9.99
C LYS A 114 6.62 -4.71 -9.31
N LEU A 115 7.34 -5.02 -8.24
CA LEU A 115 7.05 -6.12 -7.36
C LEU A 115 6.47 -5.56 -6.06
N PHE A 116 5.14 -5.61 -5.95
CA PHE A 116 4.40 -5.09 -4.80
C PHE A 116 4.46 -6.10 -3.66
N VAL A 117 4.96 -5.66 -2.52
CA VAL A 117 5.10 -6.49 -1.33
C VAL A 117 4.58 -5.75 -0.10
N GLY A 118 4.12 -6.47 0.91
CA GLY A 118 3.77 -5.87 2.19
C GLY A 118 5.00 -5.30 2.90
N MET A 119 4.79 -4.31 3.77
CA MET A 119 5.86 -3.62 4.51
C MET A 119 6.75 -4.60 5.29
N ASP A 120 6.17 -5.64 5.89
CA ASP A 120 6.91 -6.66 6.63
C ASP A 120 7.83 -7.49 5.72
N THR A 121 7.35 -7.88 4.54
CA THR A 121 8.14 -8.59 3.53
C THR A 121 9.27 -7.71 2.98
N PHE A 122 9.00 -6.42 2.78
CA PHE A 122 10.01 -5.46 2.35
C PHE A 122 11.14 -5.31 3.37
N LEU A 123 10.82 -5.20 4.66
CA LEU A 123 11.83 -5.15 5.73
C LEU A 123 12.67 -6.44 5.80
N LYS A 124 12.05 -7.59 5.57
CA LYS A 124 12.77 -8.88 5.47
C LYS A 124 13.69 -8.90 4.26
N TYR A 125 13.27 -8.32 3.13
CA TYR A 125 14.11 -8.18 1.94
C TYR A 125 15.31 -7.25 2.19
N GLN A 126 15.11 -6.10 2.83
CA GLN A 126 16.20 -5.21 3.24
C GLN A 126 17.20 -5.92 4.15
N LYS A 127 16.69 -6.67 5.13
CA LYS A 127 17.54 -7.46 6.01
C LYS A 127 18.33 -8.52 5.24
N ALA A 128 17.71 -9.21 4.30
CA ALA A 128 18.37 -10.22 3.48
C ALA A 128 19.49 -9.63 2.61
N ILE A 129 19.30 -8.42 2.07
CA ILE A 129 20.34 -7.67 1.35
C ILE A 129 21.53 -7.36 2.27
N ALA A 130 21.26 -6.89 3.48
CA ALA A 130 22.30 -6.57 4.45
C ALA A 130 23.07 -7.81 4.91
N ASP A 131 22.37 -8.88 5.24
CA ASP A 131 22.97 -10.16 5.68
C ASP A 131 23.79 -10.83 4.56
N GLY A 132 23.36 -10.66 3.29
CA GLY A 132 24.04 -11.19 2.10
C GLY A 132 25.18 -10.30 1.57
N ASN A 133 25.46 -9.16 2.19
CA ASN A 133 26.49 -8.19 1.76
C ASN A 133 26.25 -7.59 0.35
N TYR A 134 25.00 -7.50 -0.08
CA TYR A 134 24.62 -6.96 -1.38
C TYR A 134 24.43 -5.43 -1.37
N PHE A 135 25.35 -4.69 -0.73
CA PHE A 135 25.23 -3.24 -0.51
C PHE A 135 25.14 -2.39 -1.80
N HIS A 136 25.63 -2.90 -2.93
CA HIS A 136 25.51 -2.22 -4.21
C HIS A 136 24.07 -2.16 -4.75
N TYR A 137 23.13 -2.89 -4.16
CA TYR A 137 21.70 -2.79 -4.46
C TYR A 137 20.96 -1.84 -3.51
N VAL A 138 21.64 -1.28 -2.50
CA VAL A 138 21.05 -0.29 -1.60
C VAL A 138 21.23 1.09 -2.22
N VAL A 139 20.14 1.82 -2.40
CA VAL A 139 20.18 3.19 -2.89
C VAL A 139 20.82 4.09 -1.84
N ASP A 140 21.85 4.83 -2.26
CA ASP A 140 22.57 5.77 -1.41
C ASP A 140 21.63 6.95 -1.06
N GLY A 141 21.31 7.17 0.19
CA GLY A 141 20.62 8.40 0.59
C GLY A 141 19.38 8.31 1.49
N GLY A 142 19.14 7.22 2.18
CA GLY A 142 18.11 7.21 3.22
C GLY A 142 17.02 6.14 3.06
N TYR A 143 15.94 6.29 3.82
CA TYR A 143 14.79 5.37 3.76
C TYR A 143 14.07 5.52 2.43
N THR A 144 14.07 4.47 1.63
CA THR A 144 13.29 4.37 0.39
C THR A 144 12.26 3.26 0.53
N SER A 145 11.07 3.48 -0.03
CA SER A 145 10.03 2.46 -0.14
C SER A 145 10.20 1.56 -1.36
N GLU A 146 11.24 1.80 -2.16
CA GLU A 146 11.52 1.10 -3.41
C GLU A 146 12.99 0.68 -3.46
N LEU A 147 13.25 -0.56 -3.84
CA LEU A 147 14.59 -1.12 -4.03
C LEU A 147 14.61 -1.98 -5.31
N PRO A 148 15.72 -2.00 -6.06
CA PRO A 148 15.86 -2.91 -7.19
C PRO A 148 15.91 -4.37 -6.71
N LEU A 149 15.37 -5.28 -7.52
CA LEU A 149 15.44 -6.70 -7.23
C LEU A 149 16.83 -7.25 -7.58
N ILE A 150 17.42 -8.04 -6.67
CA ILE A 150 18.71 -8.68 -6.91
C ILE A 150 18.61 -9.61 -8.11
N GLY A 151 19.51 -9.43 -9.09
CA GLY A 151 19.53 -10.21 -10.34
C GLY A 151 18.62 -9.66 -11.46
N PHE A 152 17.65 -8.81 -11.14
CA PHE A 152 16.69 -8.25 -12.10
C PHE A 152 16.62 -6.72 -11.93
N PRO A 153 17.56 -5.95 -12.49
CA PRO A 153 17.66 -4.52 -12.23
C PRO A 153 16.49 -3.70 -12.81
N ASN A 154 15.75 -4.24 -13.76
CA ASN A 154 14.53 -3.65 -14.33
C ASN A 154 13.28 -3.85 -13.45
N VAL A 155 13.36 -4.71 -12.43
CA VAL A 155 12.26 -4.94 -11.50
C VAL A 155 12.52 -4.19 -10.20
N THR A 156 11.56 -3.36 -9.81
CA THR A 156 11.63 -2.59 -8.56
C THR A 156 10.71 -3.19 -7.50
N VAL A 157 11.26 -3.56 -6.35
CA VAL A 157 10.50 -4.02 -5.19
C VAL A 157 9.92 -2.82 -4.46
N CYS A 158 8.59 -2.73 -4.40
CA CYS A 158 7.87 -1.63 -3.79
C CYS A 158 7.20 -2.05 -2.48
N ALA A 159 7.47 -1.33 -1.41
CA ALA A 159 6.77 -1.49 -0.15
C ALA A 159 5.36 -0.91 -0.24
N THR A 160 4.34 -1.75 -0.12
CA THR A 160 2.93 -1.39 -0.25
C THR A 160 2.23 -1.54 1.09
N PRO A 161 1.90 -0.42 1.78
CA PRO A 161 1.18 -0.47 3.05
C PRO A 161 -0.17 -1.18 2.96
N GLY A 162 -0.85 -1.10 1.81
CA GLY A 162 -2.12 -1.76 1.55
C GLY A 162 -2.07 -3.30 1.60
N LEU A 163 -0.90 -3.91 1.40
CA LEU A 163 -0.68 -5.36 1.53
C LEU A 163 -0.29 -5.78 2.96
N SER A 164 -0.17 -4.83 3.89
CA SER A 164 0.18 -5.12 5.28
C SER A 164 -1.04 -5.61 6.07
N GLY A 165 -0.82 -6.35 7.15
CA GLY A 165 -1.90 -6.90 7.98
C GLY A 165 -2.23 -8.36 7.65
N LEU A 166 -3.45 -8.67 7.25
CA LEU A 166 -3.92 -10.06 7.02
C LEU A 166 -3.18 -10.79 5.89
N ASN A 167 -2.68 -10.05 4.90
CA ASN A 167 -2.04 -10.60 3.70
C ASN A 167 -0.54 -10.25 3.62
N THR A 168 0.14 -10.19 4.74
CA THR A 168 1.54 -9.73 4.86
C THR A 168 2.56 -10.49 4.02
N GLY A 169 2.22 -11.67 3.56
CA GLY A 169 3.11 -12.50 2.75
C GLY A 169 2.79 -12.52 1.26
N ASN A 170 1.66 -11.95 0.84
CA ASN A 170 1.31 -11.91 -0.57
C ASN A 170 2.21 -10.94 -1.31
N CYS A 171 2.65 -11.36 -2.51
CA CYS A 171 3.50 -10.55 -3.39
C CYS A 171 2.91 -10.60 -4.81
N TYR A 172 2.99 -9.48 -5.52
CA TYR A 172 2.49 -9.36 -6.88
C TYR A 172 3.52 -8.68 -7.77
N LEU A 173 3.95 -9.37 -8.83
CA LEU A 173 4.82 -8.81 -9.86
C LEU A 173 3.97 -8.47 -11.08
N MET A 174 3.96 -7.21 -11.48
CA MET A 174 3.23 -6.72 -12.63
C MET A 174 3.77 -5.37 -13.08
N ARG A 175 3.34 -4.92 -14.25
CA ARG A 175 3.58 -3.55 -14.69
C ARG A 175 2.72 -2.58 -13.88
N ALA A 176 3.30 -1.45 -13.50
CA ALA A 176 2.53 -0.40 -12.81
C ALA A 176 1.37 0.12 -13.68
N SER A 177 1.57 0.20 -15.01
CA SER A 177 0.56 0.60 -15.98
C SER A 177 -0.58 -0.42 -16.17
N ASN A 178 -0.45 -1.63 -15.63
CA ASN A 178 -1.50 -2.66 -15.70
C ASN A 178 -2.61 -2.46 -14.65
N VAL A 179 -2.37 -1.63 -13.64
CA VAL A 179 -3.33 -1.34 -12.57
C VAL A 179 -4.12 -0.09 -12.92
N TYR A 180 -5.43 -0.20 -12.90
CA TYR A 180 -6.36 0.89 -13.17
C TYR A 180 -7.16 1.22 -11.92
N VAL A 181 -7.26 2.51 -11.64
CA VAL A 181 -8.12 3.04 -10.60
C VAL A 181 -9.24 3.84 -11.27
N GLY A 182 -10.46 3.39 -11.10
CA GLY A 182 -11.65 4.07 -11.57
C GLY A 182 -12.15 5.04 -10.51
N VAL A 183 -12.31 6.30 -10.86
CA VAL A 183 -12.93 7.36 -10.06
C VAL A 183 -14.00 8.06 -10.90
N ASP A 184 -15.04 8.59 -10.26
CA ASP A 184 -16.15 9.22 -10.98
C ASP A 184 -15.68 10.53 -11.66
N LEU A 185 -14.96 11.36 -10.90
CA LEU A 185 -14.31 12.59 -11.39
C LEU A 185 -12.90 12.72 -10.78
N PRO A 186 -11.87 12.94 -11.58
CA PRO A 186 -10.54 13.19 -11.04
C PRO A 186 -10.55 14.41 -10.12
N GLY A 187 -10.19 14.24 -8.85
CA GLY A 187 -10.19 15.29 -7.84
C GLY A 187 -11.44 15.37 -6.96
N GLU A 188 -12.48 14.57 -7.20
CA GLU A 188 -13.67 14.52 -6.33
C GLU A 188 -13.36 14.03 -4.92
N GLU A 189 -12.33 13.23 -4.76
CA GLU A 189 -11.87 12.76 -3.44
C GLU A 189 -11.55 13.91 -2.48
N SER A 190 -11.25 15.10 -3.01
CA SER A 190 -10.98 16.31 -2.23
C SER A 190 -12.13 17.32 -2.24
N ASN A 191 -13.06 17.24 -3.19
CA ASN A 191 -14.05 18.30 -3.43
C ASN A 191 -15.40 18.05 -2.77
N ASP A 192 -15.77 16.82 -2.43
CA ASP A 192 -17.06 16.52 -1.82
C ASP A 192 -16.96 16.33 -0.28
N VAL A 193 -16.07 17.11 0.33
CA VAL A 193 -16.00 17.21 1.79
C VAL A 193 -16.97 18.29 2.24
N ARG A 194 -18.02 17.88 2.90
CA ARG A 194 -18.98 18.78 3.54
C ARG A 194 -18.80 18.77 5.03
N SER A 195 -18.64 19.94 5.60
CA SER A 195 -18.52 20.10 7.05
C SER A 195 -19.56 21.11 7.53
N TRP A 196 -20.27 20.77 8.58
CA TRP A 196 -21.21 21.68 9.22
C TRP A 196 -21.30 21.41 10.72
N TYR A 197 -21.62 22.46 11.45
CA TYR A 197 -21.92 22.36 12.87
C TYR A 197 -23.40 22.06 13.05
N ASP A 198 -23.72 21.04 13.84
CA ASP A 198 -25.09 20.68 14.19
C ASP A 198 -25.39 21.24 15.59
N ASP A 199 -26.25 22.28 15.62
CA ASP A 199 -26.62 22.98 16.84
C ASP A 199 -27.43 22.10 17.80
N ASN A 200 -28.21 21.14 17.29
CA ASN A 200 -29.03 20.24 18.10
C ASN A 200 -28.17 19.25 18.90
N ASP A 201 -27.22 18.62 18.25
CA ASP A 201 -26.32 17.62 18.84
C ASP A 201 -25.07 18.26 19.43
N ARG A 202 -24.80 19.54 19.14
CA ARG A 202 -23.57 20.27 19.51
C ARG A 202 -22.31 19.56 19.05
N ILE A 203 -22.34 18.98 17.85
CA ILE A 203 -21.22 18.26 17.23
C ILE A 203 -20.90 18.80 15.86
N TYR A 204 -19.64 18.71 15.51
CA TYR A 204 -19.16 19.04 14.17
C TYR A 204 -19.25 17.78 13.30
N LYS A 205 -20.09 17.83 12.25
CA LYS A 205 -20.30 16.73 11.30
C LYS A 205 -19.49 16.94 10.04
N VAL A 206 -18.79 15.91 9.61
CA VAL A 206 -18.02 15.89 8.38
C VAL A 206 -18.48 14.70 7.55
N THR A 207 -18.85 14.97 6.31
CA THR A 207 -19.24 13.93 5.36
C THR A 207 -18.33 14.00 4.15
N MET A 208 -17.84 12.85 3.73
CA MET A 208 -17.10 12.65 2.49
C MET A 208 -17.82 11.58 1.68
N ALA A 209 -18.06 11.85 0.41
CA ALA A 209 -18.61 10.89 -0.53
C ALA A 209 -17.70 10.81 -1.75
N PHE A 210 -17.30 9.59 -2.12
CA PHE A 210 -16.52 9.33 -3.32
C PHE A 210 -16.87 7.96 -3.88
N ARG A 211 -16.63 7.78 -5.17
CA ARG A 211 -16.76 6.50 -5.86
C ARG A 211 -15.40 6.07 -6.35
N ARG A 212 -15.03 4.85 -6.02
CA ARG A 212 -13.73 4.28 -6.36
C ARG A 212 -13.86 2.80 -6.67
N GLY A 213 -13.06 2.32 -7.59
CA GLY A 213 -12.89 0.92 -7.89
C GLY A 213 -11.50 0.69 -8.47
N VAL A 214 -10.99 -0.51 -8.37
CA VAL A 214 -9.69 -0.92 -8.91
C VAL A 214 -9.88 -2.10 -9.86
N ASN A 215 -9.00 -2.23 -10.84
CA ASN A 215 -8.99 -3.37 -11.74
C ASN A 215 -7.60 -3.57 -12.34
N VAL A 216 -7.37 -4.77 -12.90
CA VAL A 216 -6.17 -5.15 -13.64
C VAL A 216 -6.58 -5.41 -15.10
N ALA A 217 -5.88 -4.79 -16.06
CA ALA A 217 -6.22 -4.93 -17.47
C ALA A 217 -5.79 -6.27 -18.06
N PHE A 218 -4.59 -6.73 -17.73
CA PHE A 218 -3.97 -7.95 -18.25
C PHE A 218 -3.57 -8.88 -17.09
N PRO A 219 -4.50 -9.70 -16.58
CA PRO A 219 -4.21 -10.59 -15.46
C PRO A 219 -3.20 -11.69 -15.79
N ASP A 220 -3.14 -12.11 -17.04
CA ASP A 220 -2.19 -13.09 -17.58
C ASP A 220 -0.72 -12.64 -17.53
N GLN A 221 -0.47 -11.34 -17.35
CA GLN A 221 0.85 -10.74 -17.17
C GLN A 221 1.20 -10.52 -15.68
N VAL A 222 0.35 -10.94 -14.77
CA VAL A 222 0.58 -10.81 -13.33
C VAL A 222 1.12 -12.11 -12.78
N VAL A 223 2.24 -12.04 -12.06
CA VAL A 223 2.75 -13.17 -11.26
C VAL A 223 2.36 -12.94 -9.82
N GLU A 224 1.59 -13.86 -9.25
CA GLU A 224 1.15 -13.78 -7.85
C GLU A 224 1.83 -14.84 -6.97
N PHE A 225 2.24 -14.44 -5.80
CA PHE A 225 2.64 -15.34 -4.73
C PHE A 225 1.69 -15.14 -3.56
N LEU A 226 0.94 -16.18 -3.23
CA LEU A 226 -0.04 -16.17 -2.15
C LEU A 226 0.45 -17.03 -0.99
N LEU A 227 0.41 -16.47 0.20
CA LEU A 227 0.48 -17.23 1.44
C LEU A 227 -0.95 -17.71 1.79
N ALA A 228 -1.26 -18.92 1.46
CA ALA A 228 -2.53 -19.56 1.83
C ALA A 228 -2.46 -20.17 3.24
#